data_6112c2ab6cc78df6a3e99afce1a66382
#
_entry.id   6112c2ab6cc78df6a3e99afce1a66382
#
_cell.length_a   1.000
_cell.length_b   1.000
_cell.length_c   1.000
_cell.angle_alpha   90.00
_cell.angle_beta   90.00
_cell.angle_gamma   90.00
#
_symmetry.space_group_name_H-M   'P 1'
#
loop_
_entity.id
_entity.type
_entity.pdbx_description
1 polymer ?
#
loop_
_entity_poly.entity_id
_entity_poly.type
_entity_poly.pdbx_seq_one_letter_code
_entity_poly.pdbx_strand_id
1 'polypeptide(L)'
;MMGLLERLKSDNGNQSLESDKAHEILEKLESTKELLSPRRVIFASATVLSLFLVSIFTVIWVVPYDRVSVDVVYRQGTSGHIVLAQLDNQGSREISDITISIRFTDSNSIELGRTDHFIDSLSAHSFYAGDDLELIVGGASVWDSYQIEISLEYSYYNGRVDERWTHQVGEWTMELFTDRAPIAIF
;
A
#
# COMPACT_ATOMS: atom_id res chain seq x y z
N MET A 1 38.61 37.53 64.49
CA MET A 1 37.63 38.33 63.73
C MET A 1 38.07 38.55 62.27
N MET A 2 38.58 37.52 61.61
CA MET A 2 39.11 37.63 60.21
C MET A 2 38.37 36.79 59.17
N GLY A 3 37.23 36.24 59.47
CA GLY A 3 36.56 35.30 58.59
C GLY A 3 35.36 35.85 57.76
N LEU A 4 34.82 37.03 58.12
CA LEU A 4 33.63 37.59 57.45
C LEU A 4 33.98 38.43 56.23
N LEU A 5 35.10 39.14 56.23
CA LEU A 5 35.58 39.95 55.10
C LEU A 5 36.12 39.10 53.92
N GLU A 6 36.66 37.90 54.20
CA GLU A 6 37.13 36.95 53.20
C GLU A 6 35.96 36.25 52.49
N ARG A 7 34.89 35.93 53.20
CA ARG A 7 33.66 35.37 52.62
C ARG A 7 32.94 36.36 51.73
N LEU A 8 32.86 37.62 52.10
CA LEU A 8 32.27 38.69 51.28
C LEU A 8 33.08 38.97 50.00
N LYS A 9 34.40 38.82 50.06
CA LYS A 9 35.26 39.00 48.90
C LYS A 9 35.22 37.80 47.94
N SER A 10 34.98 36.57 48.43
CA SER A 10 34.78 35.36 47.65
C SER A 10 33.39 35.35 46.97
N ASP A 11 32.37 35.87 47.63
CA ASP A 11 31.00 35.94 47.10
C ASP A 11 30.89 37.01 45.96
N ASN A 12 31.59 38.14 46.09
CA ASN A 12 31.67 39.15 45.02
C ASN A 12 32.44 38.67 43.80
N GLY A 13 33.43 37.80 43.93
CA GLY A 13 34.16 37.17 42.83
C GLY A 13 33.34 36.18 42.03
N ASN A 14 32.46 35.42 42.70
CA ASN A 14 31.55 34.50 42.05
C ASN A 14 30.40 35.20 41.32
N GLN A 15 29.86 36.29 41.91
CA GLN A 15 28.80 37.07 41.25
C GLN A 15 29.32 37.78 39.99
N SER A 16 30.57 38.25 39.93
CA SER A 16 31.14 38.83 38.70
C SER A 16 31.34 37.79 37.61
N LEU A 17 31.80 36.59 37.95
CA LEU A 17 31.96 35.48 36.99
C LEU A 17 30.63 34.95 36.43
N GLU A 18 29.59 34.94 37.25
CA GLU A 18 28.23 34.57 36.80
C GLU A 18 27.62 35.66 35.93
N SER A 19 27.84 36.94 36.26
CA SER A 19 27.42 38.07 35.46
C SER A 19 28.11 38.09 34.08
N ASP A 20 29.42 37.85 34.03
CA ASP A 20 30.17 37.78 32.77
C ASP A 20 29.73 36.63 31.89
N LYS A 21 29.47 35.46 32.46
CA LYS A 21 28.89 34.33 31.73
C LYS A 21 27.47 34.60 31.23
N ALA A 22 26.66 35.25 32.03
CA ALA A 22 25.32 35.65 31.62
C ALA A 22 25.35 36.68 30.45
N HIS A 23 26.28 37.63 30.48
CA HIS A 23 26.49 38.54 29.36
C HIS A 23 26.99 37.86 28.11
N GLU A 24 27.93 36.93 28.20
CA GLU A 24 28.43 36.15 27.08
C GLU A 24 27.32 35.27 26.43
N ILE A 25 26.43 34.68 27.25
CA ILE A 25 25.28 33.91 26.77
C ILE A 25 24.25 34.81 26.09
N LEU A 26 23.99 36.00 26.66
CA LEU A 26 23.09 36.98 26.08
C LEU A 26 23.61 37.53 24.75
N GLU A 27 24.89 37.86 24.66
CA GLU A 27 25.54 38.31 23.42
C GLU A 27 25.53 37.22 22.34
N LYS A 28 25.76 35.96 22.72
CA LYS A 28 25.60 34.80 21.82
C LYS A 28 24.16 34.60 21.36
N LEU A 29 23.19 34.79 22.25
CA LEU A 29 21.76 34.70 21.89
C LEU A 29 21.34 35.85 20.99
N GLU A 30 21.84 37.04 21.21
CA GLU A 30 21.55 38.23 20.40
C GLU A 30 22.17 38.14 19.00
N SER A 31 23.40 37.67 18.89
CA SER A 31 24.04 37.38 17.59
C SER A 31 23.34 36.24 16.83
N THR A 32 22.83 35.25 17.53
CA THR A 32 22.04 34.17 16.92
C THR A 32 20.67 34.67 16.44
N LYS A 33 20.09 35.66 17.13
CA LYS A 33 18.82 36.27 16.74
C LYS A 33 18.95 37.14 15.47
N GLU A 34 20.09 37.82 15.27
CA GLU A 34 20.38 38.54 14.03
C GLU A 34 20.60 37.62 12.82
N LEU A 35 21.15 36.41 13.03
CA LEU A 35 21.29 35.38 12.01
C LEU A 35 19.96 34.76 11.60
N LEU A 36 18.97 34.75 12.47
CA LEU A 36 17.62 34.20 12.26
C LEU A 36 16.64 35.26 11.76
N SER A 37 16.94 35.89 10.63
CA SER A 37 15.99 36.77 9.95
C SER A 37 14.72 35.94 9.62
N PRO A 38 13.49 36.44 9.91
CA PRO A 38 12.23 35.73 9.61
C PRO A 38 12.15 35.28 8.17
N ARG A 39 12.70 36.02 7.23
CA ARG A 39 12.76 35.68 5.82
C ARG A 39 13.62 34.42 5.57
N ARG A 40 14.77 34.29 6.24
CA ARG A 40 15.65 33.12 6.11
C ARG A 40 14.99 31.84 6.66
N VAL A 41 14.28 31.98 7.78
CA VAL A 41 13.53 30.87 8.38
C VAL A 41 12.41 30.40 7.44
N ILE A 42 11.66 31.35 6.85
CA ILE A 42 10.60 31.03 5.88
C ILE A 42 11.19 30.34 4.64
N PHE A 43 12.30 30.85 4.09
CA PHE A 43 12.96 30.22 2.94
C PHE A 43 13.49 28.83 3.27
N ALA A 44 14.13 28.64 4.42
CA ALA A 44 14.62 27.34 4.85
C ALA A 44 13.46 26.35 5.03
N SER A 45 12.38 26.76 5.68
CA SER A 45 11.18 25.94 5.87
C SER A 45 10.52 25.58 4.54
N ALA A 46 10.41 26.53 3.62
CA ALA A 46 9.85 26.30 2.29
C ALA A 46 10.72 25.32 1.48
N THR A 47 12.05 25.45 1.57
CA THR A 47 12.99 24.53 0.91
C THR A 47 12.87 23.11 1.46
N VAL A 48 12.85 22.95 2.79
CA VAL A 48 12.70 21.65 3.44
C VAL A 48 11.35 21.02 3.06
N LEU A 49 10.27 21.80 3.10
CA LEU A 49 8.95 21.33 2.69
C LEU A 49 8.92 20.90 1.22
N SER A 50 9.54 21.69 0.34
CA SER A 50 9.64 21.36 -1.09
C SER A 50 10.42 20.07 -1.33
N LEU A 51 11.56 19.90 -0.66
CA LEU A 51 12.35 18.66 -0.74
C LEU A 51 11.57 17.44 -0.23
N PHE A 52 10.82 17.61 0.84
CA PHE A 52 9.97 16.56 1.39
C PHE A 52 8.86 16.16 0.41
N LEU A 53 8.17 17.14 -0.20
CA LEU A 53 7.15 16.89 -1.21
C LEU A 53 7.73 16.21 -2.46
N VAL A 54 8.89 16.65 -2.94
CA VAL A 54 9.60 16.02 -4.06
C VAL A 54 9.99 14.59 -3.71
N SER A 55 10.47 14.35 -2.49
CA SER A 55 10.82 12.99 -2.03
C SER A 55 9.60 12.06 -2.01
N ILE A 56 8.47 12.51 -1.48
CA ILE A 56 7.21 11.74 -1.51
C ILE A 56 6.78 11.45 -2.94
N PHE A 57 6.81 12.46 -3.81
CA PHE A 57 6.45 12.31 -5.21
C PHE A 57 7.35 11.28 -5.91
N THR A 58 8.66 11.36 -5.66
CA THR A 58 9.64 10.40 -6.22
C THR A 58 9.34 8.98 -5.74
N VAL A 59 9.06 8.77 -4.47
CA VAL A 59 8.72 7.44 -3.93
C VAL A 59 7.47 6.89 -4.60
N ILE A 60 6.42 7.68 -4.75
CA ILE A 60 5.15 7.24 -5.35
C ILE A 60 5.32 6.90 -6.85
N TRP A 61 6.13 7.66 -7.58
CA TRP A 61 6.24 7.54 -9.04
C TRP A 61 7.41 6.66 -9.51
N VAL A 62 8.49 6.57 -8.74
CA VAL A 62 9.72 5.88 -9.16
C VAL A 62 9.83 4.50 -8.55
N VAL A 63 9.32 4.30 -7.32
CA VAL A 63 9.36 2.99 -6.68
C VAL A 63 8.31 2.08 -7.32
N PRO A 64 8.72 1.01 -7.99
CA PRO A 64 7.77 0.07 -8.59
C PRO A 64 7.05 -0.70 -7.47
N TYR A 65 5.75 -0.83 -7.60
CA TYR A 65 4.91 -1.64 -6.72
C TYR A 65 4.00 -2.55 -7.55
N ASP A 66 3.80 -3.74 -7.04
CA ASP A 66 2.85 -4.71 -7.56
C ASP A 66 1.52 -4.60 -6.80
N ARG A 67 0.42 -4.58 -7.54
CA ARG A 67 -0.92 -4.58 -6.98
C ARG A 67 -1.89 -5.16 -7.99
N VAL A 68 -2.19 -6.42 -7.83
CA VAL A 68 -3.11 -7.15 -8.71
C VAL A 68 -4.32 -7.59 -7.90
N SER A 69 -5.50 -7.48 -8.49
CA SER A 69 -6.75 -7.98 -7.91
C SER A 69 -7.59 -8.73 -8.94
N VAL A 70 -8.40 -9.65 -8.44
CA VAL A 70 -9.43 -10.34 -9.20
C VAL A 70 -10.78 -10.00 -8.59
N ASP A 71 -11.62 -9.32 -9.35
CA ASP A 71 -13.01 -9.08 -8.98
C ASP A 71 -13.87 -10.20 -9.56
N VAL A 72 -14.70 -10.80 -8.71
CA VAL A 72 -15.53 -11.94 -9.07
C VAL A 72 -16.97 -11.65 -8.77
N VAL A 73 -17.84 -11.88 -9.75
CA VAL A 73 -19.29 -11.80 -9.63
C VAL A 73 -19.84 -13.20 -9.82
N TYR A 74 -20.43 -13.74 -8.77
CA TYR A 74 -21.23 -14.95 -8.86
C TYR A 74 -22.70 -14.59 -8.98
N ARG A 75 -23.40 -15.29 -9.87
CA ARG A 75 -24.83 -15.11 -10.10
C ARG A 75 -25.53 -16.44 -10.33
N GLN A 76 -26.65 -16.66 -9.63
CA GLN A 76 -27.59 -17.73 -9.91
C GLN A 76 -28.67 -17.27 -10.87
N GLY A 77 -29.01 -18.13 -11.82
CA GLY A 77 -30.09 -17.90 -12.76
C GLY A 77 -30.90 -19.17 -13.01
N THR A 78 -31.98 -19.09 -13.76
CA THR A 78 -32.84 -20.23 -14.14
C THR A 78 -32.12 -21.23 -15.02
N SER A 79 -31.04 -20.87 -15.67
CA SER A 79 -30.21 -21.71 -16.54
C SER A 79 -29.00 -22.32 -15.84
N GLY A 80 -28.74 -21.98 -14.58
CA GLY A 80 -27.58 -22.44 -13.80
C GLY A 80 -26.84 -21.31 -13.10
N HIS A 81 -25.55 -21.50 -12.92
CA HIS A 81 -24.66 -20.58 -12.23
C HIS A 81 -23.70 -19.90 -13.23
N ILE A 82 -23.45 -18.63 -13.02
CA ILE A 82 -22.55 -17.82 -13.83
C ILE A 82 -21.51 -17.22 -12.90
N VAL A 83 -20.25 -17.41 -13.22
CA VAL A 83 -19.11 -16.75 -12.57
C VAL A 83 -18.44 -15.87 -13.60
N LEU A 84 -18.38 -14.58 -13.33
CA LEU A 84 -17.67 -13.58 -14.12
C LEU A 84 -16.46 -13.12 -13.34
N ALA A 85 -15.30 -13.11 -13.96
CA ALA A 85 -14.10 -12.58 -13.32
C ALA A 85 -13.52 -11.43 -14.14
N GLN A 86 -12.90 -10.49 -13.43
CA GLN A 86 -12.13 -9.39 -13.99
C GLN A 86 -10.78 -9.35 -13.29
N LEU A 87 -9.71 -9.42 -14.05
CA LEU A 87 -8.35 -9.24 -13.58
C LEU A 87 -7.98 -7.76 -13.72
N ASP A 88 -7.50 -7.14 -12.64
CA ASP A 88 -7.15 -5.73 -12.59
C ASP A 88 -5.68 -5.56 -12.15
N ASN A 89 -4.86 -4.96 -13.01
CA ASN A 89 -3.50 -4.58 -12.70
C ASN A 89 -3.46 -3.12 -12.24
N GLN A 90 -3.55 -2.88 -10.94
CA GLN A 90 -3.44 -1.58 -10.29
C GLN A 90 -1.98 -1.22 -9.95
N GLY A 91 -1.04 -2.07 -10.32
CA GLY A 91 0.39 -1.87 -10.11
C GLY A 91 0.96 -0.78 -11.00
N SER A 92 2.20 -0.39 -10.72
CA SER A 92 2.92 0.66 -11.46
C SER A 92 3.56 0.16 -12.74
N ARG A 93 3.56 -1.14 -13.00
CA ARG A 93 4.18 -1.78 -14.17
C ARG A 93 3.28 -2.84 -14.77
N GLU A 94 3.61 -3.20 -16.00
CA GLU A 94 3.06 -4.35 -16.70
C GLU A 94 3.40 -5.64 -15.97
N ILE A 95 2.44 -6.56 -15.93
CA ILE A 95 2.60 -7.95 -15.52
C ILE A 95 2.54 -8.84 -16.76
N SER A 96 3.23 -9.98 -16.74
CA SER A 96 3.34 -10.89 -17.89
C SER A 96 3.15 -12.35 -17.48
N ASP A 97 3.01 -13.23 -18.48
CA ASP A 97 2.84 -14.68 -18.31
C ASP A 97 1.72 -15.00 -17.32
N ILE A 98 0.57 -14.37 -17.51
CA ILE A 98 -0.55 -14.45 -16.58
C ILE A 98 -1.37 -15.68 -16.90
N THR A 99 -1.57 -16.53 -15.90
CA THR A 99 -2.49 -17.67 -15.98
C THR A 99 -3.55 -17.51 -14.90
N ILE A 100 -4.81 -17.43 -15.29
CA ILE A 100 -5.95 -17.42 -14.39
C ILE A 100 -6.79 -18.67 -14.59
N SER A 101 -7.13 -19.35 -13.50
CA SER A 101 -7.97 -20.54 -13.47
C SER A 101 -9.12 -20.31 -12.52
N ILE A 102 -10.34 -20.56 -12.99
CA ILE A 102 -11.58 -20.49 -12.20
C ILE A 102 -12.21 -21.86 -12.20
N ARG A 103 -12.37 -22.46 -11.02
CA ARG A 103 -13.00 -23.76 -10.82
C ARG A 103 -14.26 -23.62 -9.98
N PHE A 104 -15.30 -24.30 -10.38
CA PHE A 104 -16.56 -24.36 -9.66
C PHE A 104 -16.80 -25.80 -9.21
N THR A 105 -16.91 -26.00 -7.91
CA THR A 105 -17.03 -27.34 -7.30
C THR A 105 -18.26 -27.40 -6.40
N ASP A 106 -18.78 -28.62 -6.23
CA ASP A 106 -19.82 -28.91 -5.25
C ASP A 106 -19.25 -29.05 -3.82
N SER A 107 -20.11 -29.30 -2.85
CA SER A 107 -19.75 -29.52 -1.45
C SER A 107 -18.88 -30.77 -1.22
N ASN A 108 -18.81 -31.70 -2.20
CA ASN A 108 -17.96 -32.87 -2.18
C ASN A 108 -16.64 -32.67 -2.94
N SER A 109 -16.32 -31.43 -3.32
CA SER A 109 -15.16 -31.09 -4.14
C SER A 109 -15.17 -31.72 -5.55
N ILE A 110 -16.34 -32.05 -6.06
CA ILE A 110 -16.49 -32.52 -7.45
C ILE A 110 -16.52 -31.28 -8.35
N GLU A 111 -15.63 -31.24 -9.34
CA GLU A 111 -15.58 -30.16 -10.33
C GLU A 111 -16.78 -30.19 -11.24
N LEU A 112 -17.56 -29.13 -11.27
CA LEU A 112 -18.75 -28.98 -12.11
C LEU A 112 -18.48 -28.11 -13.34
N GLY A 113 -17.43 -27.28 -13.27
CA GLY A 113 -16.98 -26.44 -14.36
C GLY A 113 -15.63 -25.82 -14.08
N ARG A 114 -14.92 -25.50 -15.18
CA ARG A 114 -13.61 -24.86 -15.11
C ARG A 114 -13.37 -24.00 -16.35
N THR A 115 -12.71 -22.87 -16.17
CA THR A 115 -12.08 -22.10 -17.24
C THR A 115 -10.65 -21.79 -16.87
N ASP A 116 -9.75 -21.94 -17.85
CA ASP A 116 -8.33 -21.61 -17.74
C ASP A 116 -8.01 -20.64 -18.87
N HIS A 117 -7.43 -19.51 -18.54
CA HIS A 117 -7.08 -18.50 -19.53
C HIS A 117 -5.65 -18.01 -19.35
N PHE A 118 -4.95 -17.82 -20.46
CA PHE A 118 -3.58 -17.30 -20.49
C PHE A 118 -3.58 -15.95 -21.19
N ILE A 119 -2.90 -14.97 -20.58
CA ILE A 119 -2.74 -13.61 -21.06
C ILE A 119 -1.24 -13.32 -21.11
N ASP A 120 -0.73 -12.97 -22.29
CA ASP A 120 0.70 -12.70 -22.47
C ASP A 120 1.19 -11.56 -21.57
N SER A 121 0.45 -10.45 -21.55
CA SER A 121 0.75 -9.31 -20.68
C SER A 121 -0.46 -8.43 -20.39
N LEU A 122 -0.43 -7.72 -19.27
CA LEU A 122 -1.45 -6.75 -18.87
C LEU A 122 -0.74 -5.47 -18.39
N SER A 123 -0.95 -4.39 -19.10
CA SER A 123 -0.32 -3.10 -18.81
C SER A 123 -0.68 -2.57 -17.42
N ALA A 124 0.17 -1.67 -16.88
CA ALA A 124 -0.12 -0.96 -15.65
C ALA A 124 -1.45 -0.19 -15.76
N HIS A 125 -2.22 -0.17 -14.67
CA HIS A 125 -3.51 0.52 -14.57
C HIS A 125 -4.53 0.10 -15.63
N SER A 126 -4.49 -1.15 -16.06
CA SER A 126 -5.44 -1.75 -16.98
C SER A 126 -6.12 -2.99 -16.40
N PHE A 127 -7.22 -3.38 -16.99
CA PHE A 127 -7.95 -4.58 -16.60
C PHE A 127 -8.20 -5.48 -17.80
N TYR A 128 -8.45 -6.76 -17.52
CA TYR A 128 -8.88 -7.77 -18.47
C TYR A 128 -10.17 -8.40 -17.99
N ALA A 129 -11.19 -8.38 -18.84
CA ALA A 129 -12.47 -9.01 -18.62
C ALA A 129 -13.06 -9.42 -19.98
N GLY A 130 -13.92 -10.41 -19.99
CA GLY A 130 -14.59 -10.86 -21.21
C GLY A 130 -15.03 -12.30 -21.11
N ASP A 131 -15.48 -12.84 -22.25
CA ASP A 131 -16.02 -14.20 -22.35
C ASP A 131 -15.00 -15.28 -21.92
N ASP A 132 -13.71 -14.99 -22.06
CA ASP A 132 -12.63 -15.91 -21.65
C ASP A 132 -12.51 -16.08 -20.13
N LEU A 133 -13.05 -15.12 -19.36
CA LEU A 133 -13.12 -15.16 -17.89
C LEU A 133 -14.56 -15.36 -17.38
N GLU A 134 -15.42 -15.85 -18.25
CA GLU A 134 -16.78 -16.26 -17.90
C GLU A 134 -16.87 -17.79 -17.76
N LEU A 135 -17.41 -18.25 -16.64
CA LEU A 135 -17.70 -19.65 -16.42
C LEU A 135 -19.21 -19.84 -16.23
N ILE A 136 -19.84 -20.58 -17.15
CA ILE A 136 -21.25 -20.94 -17.09
C ILE A 136 -21.38 -22.40 -16.71
N VAL A 137 -22.06 -22.68 -15.59
CA VAL A 137 -22.32 -24.04 -15.11
C VAL A 137 -23.81 -24.30 -15.13
N GLY A 138 -24.25 -25.15 -16.11
CA GLY A 138 -25.62 -25.56 -16.26
C GLY A 138 -25.91 -26.84 -15.51
N GLY A 139 -27.22 -27.07 -15.17
CA GLY A 139 -27.68 -28.32 -14.58
C GLY A 139 -27.39 -28.55 -13.10
N ALA A 140 -26.67 -27.59 -12.45
CA ALA A 140 -26.44 -27.60 -11.01
C ALA A 140 -27.67 -27.05 -10.28
N SER A 141 -27.94 -27.57 -9.07
CA SER A 141 -29.07 -27.14 -8.23
C SER A 141 -28.85 -25.72 -7.72
N VAL A 142 -29.85 -24.87 -7.77
CA VAL A 142 -29.81 -23.53 -7.19
C VAL A 142 -30.05 -23.50 -5.66
N TRP A 143 -30.25 -24.69 -5.07
CA TRP A 143 -30.54 -24.84 -3.63
C TRP A 143 -29.34 -25.37 -2.85
N ASP A 144 -28.26 -25.73 -3.55
CA ASP A 144 -27.06 -26.28 -2.95
C ASP A 144 -25.98 -25.21 -2.81
N SER A 145 -25.08 -25.42 -1.87
CA SER A 145 -23.89 -24.57 -1.68
C SER A 145 -22.74 -25.09 -2.55
N TYR A 146 -21.99 -24.17 -3.12
CA TYR A 146 -20.87 -24.45 -4.02
C TYR A 146 -19.62 -23.69 -3.57
N GLN A 147 -18.51 -24.01 -4.22
CA GLN A 147 -17.24 -23.37 -3.98
C GLN A 147 -16.64 -22.91 -5.29
N ILE A 148 -16.20 -21.66 -5.32
CA ILE A 148 -15.40 -21.09 -6.39
C ILE A 148 -13.96 -21.04 -5.91
N GLU A 149 -13.07 -21.67 -6.65
CA GLU A 149 -11.62 -21.60 -6.45
C GLU A 149 -11.01 -20.79 -7.59
N ILE A 150 -10.24 -19.76 -7.26
CA ILE A 150 -9.56 -18.90 -8.22
C ILE A 150 -8.08 -19.06 -7.98
N SER A 151 -7.35 -19.39 -9.02
CA SER A 151 -5.88 -19.46 -9.02
C SER A 151 -5.34 -18.46 -10.01
N LEU A 152 -4.44 -17.60 -9.55
CA LEU A 152 -3.78 -16.57 -10.35
C LEU A 152 -2.28 -16.72 -10.25
N GLU A 153 -1.64 -16.87 -11.38
CA GLU A 153 -0.20 -16.97 -11.52
C GLU A 153 0.28 -15.92 -12.52
N TYR A 154 1.28 -15.12 -12.17
CA TYR A 154 1.83 -14.10 -13.05
C TYR A 154 3.27 -13.77 -12.72
N SER A 155 3.99 -13.21 -13.70
CA SER A 155 5.34 -12.72 -13.57
C SER A 155 5.32 -11.19 -13.39
N TYR A 156 6.07 -10.69 -12.40
CA TYR A 156 6.24 -9.29 -12.14
C TYR A 156 7.72 -8.96 -11.92
N TYR A 157 8.26 -8.01 -12.70
CA TYR A 157 9.65 -7.54 -12.62
C TYR A 157 10.66 -8.68 -12.62
N ASN A 158 11.08 -9.22 -11.48
CA ASN A 158 12.01 -10.33 -11.34
C ASN A 158 11.43 -11.50 -10.52
N GLY A 159 10.14 -11.51 -10.27
CA GLY A 159 9.47 -12.51 -9.46
C GLY A 159 8.26 -13.14 -10.16
N ARG A 160 7.83 -14.27 -9.62
CA ARG A 160 6.57 -14.91 -9.97
C ARG A 160 5.68 -14.94 -8.74
N VAL A 161 4.41 -14.64 -8.93
CA VAL A 161 3.38 -14.67 -7.89
C VAL A 161 2.42 -15.79 -8.24
N ASP A 162 2.06 -16.60 -7.24
CA ASP A 162 1.06 -17.67 -7.31
C ASP A 162 0.12 -17.50 -6.12
N GLU A 163 -1.11 -17.14 -6.40
CA GLU A 163 -2.14 -16.88 -5.42
C GLU A 163 -3.37 -17.74 -5.68
N ARG A 164 -4.03 -18.13 -4.58
CA ARG A 164 -5.23 -18.94 -4.65
C ARG A 164 -6.25 -18.49 -3.61
N TRP A 165 -7.47 -18.28 -4.07
CA TRP A 165 -8.60 -17.87 -3.23
C TRP A 165 -9.76 -18.84 -3.39
N THR A 166 -10.56 -18.93 -2.36
CA THR A 166 -11.68 -19.85 -2.30
C THR A 166 -12.88 -19.17 -1.67
N HIS A 167 -14.01 -19.20 -2.36
CA HIS A 167 -15.27 -18.60 -1.92
C HIS A 167 -16.37 -19.64 -1.84
N GLN A 168 -17.11 -19.64 -0.74
CA GLN A 168 -18.35 -20.38 -0.61
C GLN A 168 -19.47 -19.54 -1.22
N VAL A 169 -20.26 -20.12 -2.11
CA VAL A 169 -21.35 -19.44 -2.82
C VAL A 169 -22.62 -20.27 -2.85
N GLY A 170 -23.74 -19.64 -3.16
CA GLY A 170 -25.02 -20.31 -3.29
C GLY A 170 -26.02 -19.96 -2.18
N GLU A 171 -25.62 -19.22 -1.16
CA GLU A 171 -26.56 -18.69 -0.16
C GLU A 171 -27.40 -17.55 -0.73
N TRP A 172 -26.84 -16.81 -1.67
CA TRP A 172 -27.49 -15.65 -2.31
C TRP A 172 -27.50 -15.80 -3.83
N THR A 173 -28.48 -15.18 -4.46
CA THR A 173 -28.61 -15.18 -5.92
C THR A 173 -27.53 -14.40 -6.65
N MET A 174 -26.84 -13.51 -5.95
CA MET A 174 -25.70 -12.72 -6.44
C MET A 174 -24.72 -12.46 -5.29
N GLU A 175 -23.46 -12.74 -5.53
CA GLU A 175 -22.38 -12.52 -4.58
C GLU A 175 -21.19 -11.89 -5.30
N LEU A 176 -20.47 -11.00 -4.59
CA LEU A 176 -19.35 -10.24 -5.12
C LEU A 176 -18.14 -10.43 -4.21
N PHE A 177 -17.00 -10.73 -4.82
CA PHE A 177 -15.73 -10.90 -4.12
C PHE A 177 -14.66 -10.06 -4.80
N THR A 178 -13.72 -9.57 -4.01
CA THR A 178 -12.50 -8.90 -4.51
C THR A 178 -11.31 -9.52 -3.83
N ASP A 179 -10.55 -10.29 -4.59
CA ASP A 179 -9.33 -10.94 -4.15
C ASP A 179 -8.12 -10.09 -4.51
N ARG A 180 -7.15 -10.01 -3.61
CA ARG A 180 -5.97 -9.18 -3.83
C ARG A 180 -4.71 -9.97 -3.57
N ALA A 181 -3.80 -9.94 -4.54
CA ALA A 181 -2.46 -10.42 -4.33
C ALA A 181 -1.72 -9.54 -3.30
N PRO A 182 -0.78 -10.09 -2.52
CA PRO A 182 0.06 -9.32 -1.61
C PRO A 182 0.79 -8.20 -2.36
N ILE A 183 0.83 -7.01 -1.76
CA ILE A 183 1.55 -5.88 -2.35
C ILE A 183 3.04 -6.14 -2.20
N ALA A 184 3.76 -6.23 -3.30
CA ALA A 184 5.21 -6.27 -3.33
C ALA A 184 5.79 -4.90 -3.75
N ILE A 185 6.80 -4.45 -3.01
CA ILE A 185 7.56 -3.21 -3.29
C ILE A 185 9.00 -3.64 -3.56
N PHE A 186 9.58 -3.23 -4.68
CA PHE A 186 10.90 -3.64 -5.14
C PHE A 186 11.82 -2.44 -5.41
#